data_91b622573cd0cede40f92cf3b418708e
#
_entry.id   91b622573cd0cede40f92cf3b418708e
#
_cell.length_a   1.000
_cell.length_b   1.000
_cell.length_c   1.000
_cell.angle_alpha   90.00
_cell.angle_beta   90.00
_cell.angle_gamma   90.00
#
_symmetry.space_group_name_H-M   'P 1'
#
loop_
_entity.id
_entity.type
_entity.pdbx_description
1 polymer ?
#
loop_
_entity_poly.entity_id
_entity_poly.type
_entity_poly.pdbx_seq_one_letter_code
_entity_poly.pdbx_strand_id
1 'polypeptide(L)'
;MKKISNIILYCCCFSLFLISCAKKENSSGSSSSSATTSSSDDTSSSFSVSEITQTNEGDGYLSGSFVVPSNGISFMLATFMDNNSVVAFYSLTDPDGTNILSSSSALYNLSSGRLGGYGFASVLVPQTPNFSAKAGTWTFKNYGNDRVKLGLRTGSPPSAATITVQPYITGTTWYANDIASALSVMSNIYNKNGITLSVKDTITIIESQYATVSSSFTDSTTSALVSQGSKDTVNLFFVEDQTSSETALYGVSAGLPGTMGIASSWNGVINYLSAHATGSTLNSQVLGETAAHEMGHWLGLSHTTEANGAFFDPLSDTAQCSISLDNDSDGKVYPEECEGYGADNLMFWTAWSTSSQAAGKKQENLSSEQQYILKYSPIAK
;
A
#
# COMPACT_ATOMS: atom_id res chain seq x y z
N MET A 1 7.19 22.19 27.83
CA MET A 1 6.28 21.11 28.25
C MET A 1 4.84 21.23 27.71
N LYS A 2 4.14 22.40 27.74
CA LYS A 2 2.73 22.49 27.27
C LYS A 2 2.51 22.31 25.75
N LYS A 3 3.50 22.58 24.88
CA LYS A 3 3.36 22.39 23.42
C LYS A 3 3.50 20.95 22.94
N ILE A 4 4.24 20.11 23.65
CA ILE A 4 4.46 18.70 23.31
C ILE A 4 3.19 17.88 23.54
N SER A 5 2.43 18.20 24.59
CA SER A 5 1.19 17.48 24.92
C SER A 5 0.11 17.60 23.84
N ASN A 6 0.02 18.73 23.15
CA ASN A 6 -1.01 18.93 22.10
C ASN A 6 -0.65 18.24 20.77
N ILE A 7 0.64 18.06 20.49
CA ILE A 7 1.10 17.39 19.25
C ILE A 7 0.97 15.88 19.38
N ILE A 8 1.30 15.33 20.54
CA ILE A 8 1.13 13.89 20.84
C ILE A 8 -0.34 13.49 20.81
N LEU A 9 -1.25 14.35 21.25
CA LEU A 9 -2.69 14.09 21.23
C LEU A 9 -3.25 14.03 19.80
N TYR A 10 -2.72 14.83 18.86
CA TYR A 10 -3.13 14.76 17.45
C TYR A 10 -2.59 13.49 16.75
N CYS A 11 -1.41 13.01 17.08
CA CYS A 11 -0.89 11.73 16.56
C CYS A 11 -1.62 10.52 17.14
N CYS A 12 -2.00 10.54 18.43
CA CYS A 12 -2.64 9.39 19.06
C CYS A 12 -4.11 9.18 18.67
N CYS A 13 -4.84 10.22 18.26
CA CYS A 13 -6.25 10.07 17.85
C CYS A 13 -6.44 9.50 16.43
N PHE A 14 -5.39 9.44 15.61
CA PHE A 14 -5.48 8.96 14.24
C PHE A 14 -4.82 7.59 13.99
N SER A 15 -4.25 6.98 15.03
CA SER A 15 -3.55 5.68 14.92
C SER A 15 -4.50 4.47 14.81
N LEU A 16 -5.81 4.66 14.72
CA LEU A 16 -6.83 3.58 14.70
C LEU A 16 -7.45 3.31 13.34
N PHE A 17 -7.00 3.97 12.28
CA PHE A 17 -7.42 3.58 10.94
C PHE A 17 -6.42 2.55 10.39
N LEU A 18 -6.59 1.30 10.78
CA LEU A 18 -6.08 0.17 10.02
C LEU A 18 -6.68 0.29 8.61
N ILE A 19 -5.83 0.40 7.62
CA ILE A 19 -6.24 0.32 6.22
C ILE A 19 -6.69 -1.12 6.01
N SER A 20 -7.96 -1.38 6.05
CA SER A 20 -8.53 -2.71 6.00
C SER A 20 -9.77 -2.76 5.13
N CYS A 21 -9.86 -3.74 4.26
CA CYS A 21 -11.10 -4.10 3.59
C CYS A 21 -11.96 -4.98 4.51
N ALA A 22 -13.19 -4.56 4.82
CA ALA A 22 -14.14 -5.31 5.65
C ALA A 22 -14.97 -6.29 4.82
N LYS A 23 -15.43 -7.38 5.44
CA LYS A 23 -16.20 -8.47 4.80
C LYS A 23 -17.71 -8.30 4.94
N LYS A 24 -18.45 -8.56 3.87
CA LYS A 24 -19.89 -8.86 3.90
C LYS A 24 -20.17 -10.13 3.07
N GLU A 25 -21.05 -11.03 3.51
CA GLU A 25 -21.17 -12.41 2.97
C GLU A 25 -22.03 -12.59 1.72
N ASN A 26 -21.79 -13.41 0.85
CA ASN A 26 -21.73 -14.71 0.09
C ASN A 26 -22.29 -14.66 -1.35
N SER A 27 -21.82 -15.25 -2.36
CA SER A 27 -21.46 -16.50 -3.02
C SER A 27 -21.30 -16.43 -4.56
N SER A 28 -20.39 -17.19 -5.04
CA SER A 28 -19.93 -17.93 -6.23
C SER A 28 -20.30 -17.69 -7.69
N GLY A 29 -19.29 -17.88 -8.61
CA GLY A 29 -19.42 -18.23 -10.05
C GLY A 29 -18.17 -17.93 -10.88
N SER A 30 -17.65 -18.91 -11.65
CA SER A 30 -16.35 -18.93 -12.35
C SER A 30 -16.41 -18.77 -13.87
N SER A 31 -15.36 -18.31 -14.52
CA SER A 31 -14.84 -18.79 -15.83
C SER A 31 -13.55 -18.10 -16.30
N SER A 32 -12.76 -18.78 -17.16
CA SER A 32 -11.35 -18.58 -17.52
C SER A 32 -11.10 -18.03 -18.93
N SER A 33 -9.96 -17.37 -19.19
CA SER A 33 -9.26 -17.39 -20.50
C SER A 33 -7.86 -16.71 -20.48
N SER A 34 -7.02 -17.06 -21.47
CA SER A 34 -5.58 -16.98 -21.59
C SER A 34 -5.02 -15.70 -22.24
N ALA A 35 -3.74 -15.36 -21.97
CA ALA A 35 -3.03 -14.18 -22.47
C ALA A 35 -1.80 -14.53 -23.35
N THR A 36 -1.49 -13.60 -24.25
CA THR A 36 -0.33 -13.62 -25.17
C THR A 36 0.62 -12.44 -24.88
N THR A 37 1.93 -12.68 -25.02
CA THR A 37 3.02 -11.74 -24.71
C THR A 37 3.61 -11.05 -25.94
N SER A 38 4.05 -9.81 -25.80
CA SER A 38 5.01 -9.15 -26.70
C SER A 38 5.97 -8.21 -25.94
N SER A 39 7.23 -8.24 -26.29
CA SER A 39 8.35 -7.49 -25.67
C SER A 39 8.76 -6.26 -26.49
N SER A 40 9.20 -5.17 -25.85
CA SER A 40 9.99 -4.11 -26.47
C SER A 40 10.80 -3.28 -25.47
N ASP A 41 11.94 -2.96 -25.88
CA ASP A 41 13.12 -2.20 -25.46
C ASP A 41 13.13 -1.36 -24.16
N ASP A 42 14.24 -1.61 -23.47
CA ASP A 42 14.69 -1.15 -22.17
C ASP A 42 15.47 0.19 -22.27
N THR A 43 14.87 1.28 -21.86
CA THR A 43 15.61 2.45 -21.38
C THR A 43 15.88 2.26 -19.90
N SER A 44 17.08 1.78 -19.58
CA SER A 44 17.46 1.29 -18.25
C SER A 44 17.19 2.31 -17.13
N SER A 45 16.08 2.13 -16.41
CA SER A 45 15.92 2.77 -15.13
C SER A 45 16.73 2.02 -14.07
N SER A 46 17.40 2.73 -13.17
CA SER A 46 18.12 2.12 -12.06
C SER A 46 17.48 2.50 -10.74
N PHE A 47 17.36 1.52 -9.84
CA PHE A 47 16.86 1.71 -8.49
C PHE A 47 17.98 1.38 -7.49
N SER A 48 18.20 2.28 -6.54
CA SER A 48 19.20 2.11 -5.48
C SER A 48 18.62 2.46 -4.11
N VAL A 49 19.12 1.80 -3.07
CA VAL A 49 18.79 2.11 -1.68
C VAL A 49 20.05 2.57 -0.95
N SER A 50 19.96 3.68 -0.25
CA SER A 50 21.04 4.21 0.61
C SER A 50 20.50 4.61 1.97
N GLU A 51 21.35 4.54 2.99
CA GLU A 51 21.07 5.10 4.31
C GLU A 51 21.53 6.56 4.35
N ILE A 52 20.72 7.42 4.99
CA ILE A 52 21.02 8.84 5.08
C ILE A 52 21.59 9.13 6.46
N THR A 53 22.78 9.77 6.47
CA THR A 53 23.36 10.29 7.72
C THR A 53 22.53 11.46 8.23
N GLN A 54 22.20 11.44 9.51
CA GLN A 54 21.36 12.45 10.14
C GLN A 54 22.14 13.21 11.23
N THR A 55 21.67 14.43 11.50
CA THR A 55 22.10 15.27 12.60
C THR A 55 21.02 15.28 13.69
N ASN A 56 21.42 15.04 14.93
CA ASN A 56 20.53 15.12 16.08
C ASN A 56 20.28 16.61 16.41
N GLU A 57 19.01 17.00 16.44
CA GLU A 57 18.56 18.38 16.74
C GLU A 57 18.05 18.56 18.17
N GLY A 58 18.10 17.48 18.97
CA GLY A 58 17.54 17.46 20.32
C GLY A 58 16.05 17.10 20.34
N ASP A 59 15.53 16.81 21.53
CA ASP A 59 14.12 16.46 21.79
C ASP A 59 13.55 15.32 20.93
N GLY A 60 14.43 14.40 20.47
CA GLY A 60 14.04 13.26 19.63
C GLY A 60 13.91 13.59 18.14
N TYR A 61 14.23 14.81 17.73
CA TYR A 61 14.25 15.22 16.33
C TYR A 61 15.62 15.02 15.68
N LEU A 62 15.58 14.56 14.44
CA LEU A 62 16.74 14.39 13.59
C LEU A 62 16.47 15.06 12.23
N SER A 63 17.52 15.57 11.61
CA SER A 63 17.47 16.14 10.26
C SER A 63 18.47 15.46 9.34
N GLY A 64 18.15 15.45 8.05
CA GLY A 64 19.03 14.91 7.02
C GLY A 64 18.78 15.56 5.66
N SER A 65 19.67 15.26 4.73
CA SER A 65 19.55 15.70 3.35
C SER A 65 20.03 14.64 2.38
N PHE A 66 19.52 14.71 1.15
CA PHE A 66 19.94 13.87 0.04
C PHE A 66 19.82 14.63 -1.27
N VAL A 67 20.48 14.14 -2.31
CA VAL A 67 20.45 14.75 -3.64
C VAL A 67 19.66 13.86 -4.58
N VAL A 68 18.68 14.45 -5.27
CA VAL A 68 18.02 13.86 -6.43
C VAL A 68 18.77 14.35 -7.67
N PRO A 69 19.34 13.46 -8.49
CA PRO A 69 20.06 13.85 -9.71
C PRO A 69 19.10 14.34 -10.78
N SER A 70 19.63 14.96 -11.86
CA SER A 70 18.82 15.51 -12.95
C SER A 70 17.97 14.48 -13.69
N ASN A 71 18.33 13.21 -13.63
CA ASN A 71 17.56 12.08 -14.17
C ASN A 71 16.79 11.33 -13.08
N GLY A 72 16.58 11.93 -11.90
CA GLY A 72 15.75 11.34 -10.84
C GLY A 72 14.29 11.25 -11.26
N ILE A 73 13.68 10.07 -11.12
CA ILE A 73 12.29 9.82 -11.52
C ILE A 73 11.38 9.88 -10.30
N SER A 74 11.77 9.16 -9.25
CA SER A 74 10.99 8.99 -8.03
C SER A 74 11.88 8.57 -6.87
N PHE A 75 11.39 8.78 -5.66
CA PHE A 75 12.04 8.27 -4.46
C PHE A 75 11.04 7.93 -3.36
N MET A 76 11.46 7.06 -2.45
CA MET A 76 10.81 6.76 -1.20
C MET A 76 11.78 7.07 -0.06
N LEU A 77 11.32 7.77 0.96
CA LEU A 77 11.97 7.83 2.26
C LEU A 77 11.24 6.90 3.22
N ALA A 78 11.98 6.11 3.98
CA ALA A 78 11.43 5.26 5.03
C ALA A 78 12.27 5.35 6.30
N THR A 79 11.60 5.43 7.45
CA THR A 79 12.21 5.25 8.76
C THR A 79 11.48 4.15 9.52
N PHE A 80 12.21 3.29 10.22
CA PHE A 80 11.61 2.16 10.93
C PHE A 80 12.43 1.79 12.16
N MET A 81 11.73 1.33 13.19
CA MET A 81 12.30 0.85 14.44
C MET A 81 11.88 -0.61 14.67
N ASP A 82 12.75 -1.34 15.35
CA ASP A 82 12.50 -2.74 15.72
C ASP A 82 11.59 -2.86 16.95
N ASN A 83 11.03 -1.76 17.41
CA ASN A 83 10.10 -1.69 18.54
C ASN A 83 8.88 -0.81 18.19
N ASN A 84 7.90 -0.80 19.06
CA ASN A 84 6.65 -0.05 18.92
C ASN A 84 6.79 1.45 19.27
N SER A 85 7.96 2.04 19.06
CA SER A 85 8.16 3.47 19.28
C SER A 85 7.56 4.28 18.14
N VAL A 86 7.09 5.48 18.45
CA VAL A 86 6.57 6.41 17.45
C VAL A 86 7.70 6.95 16.59
N VAL A 87 7.54 6.85 15.28
CA VAL A 87 8.40 7.49 14.28
C VAL A 87 7.53 8.34 13.35
N ALA A 88 8.06 9.46 12.86
CA ALA A 88 7.32 10.34 11.96
C ALA A 88 8.26 11.18 11.09
N PHE A 89 7.83 11.49 9.84
CA PHE A 89 8.41 12.58 9.07
C PHE A 89 7.66 13.88 9.39
N TYR A 90 8.40 14.90 9.78
CA TYR A 90 7.88 16.20 10.20
C TYR A 90 7.91 17.24 9.09
N SER A 91 8.92 17.15 8.23
CA SER A 91 9.04 17.95 7.01
C SER A 91 9.79 17.17 5.95
N LEU A 92 9.46 17.44 4.72
CA LEU A 92 10.23 17.08 3.54
C LEU A 92 10.21 18.30 2.62
N THR A 93 11.36 18.95 2.50
CA THR A 93 11.49 20.21 1.77
C THR A 93 12.21 19.97 0.46
N ASP A 94 11.59 20.41 -0.62
CA ASP A 94 12.10 20.27 -1.97
C ASP A 94 13.25 21.28 -2.25
N PRO A 95 13.97 21.17 -3.38
CA PRO A 95 15.06 22.08 -3.73
C PRO A 95 14.67 23.56 -3.86
N ASP A 96 13.37 23.86 -4.05
CA ASP A 96 12.84 25.22 -4.13
C ASP A 96 12.46 25.79 -2.76
N GLY A 97 12.65 25.02 -1.68
CA GLY A 97 12.33 25.41 -0.30
C GLY A 97 10.88 25.14 0.10
N THR A 98 10.11 24.39 -0.69
CA THR A 98 8.72 24.05 -0.36
C THR A 98 8.67 22.82 0.52
N ASN A 99 8.08 22.93 1.73
CA ASN A 99 7.77 21.78 2.56
C ASN A 99 6.51 21.07 2.03
N ILE A 100 6.69 19.92 1.38
CA ILE A 100 5.60 19.14 0.77
C ILE A 100 4.73 18.38 1.79
N LEU A 101 5.15 18.32 3.05
CA LEU A 101 4.39 17.72 4.17
C LEU A 101 3.68 18.79 5.02
N SER A 102 3.58 20.04 4.55
CA SER A 102 2.83 21.08 5.24
C SER A 102 1.33 20.84 5.13
N SER A 103 0.57 21.40 6.08
CA SER A 103 -0.91 21.32 6.09
C SER A 103 -1.59 21.93 4.86
N SER A 104 -0.87 22.74 4.10
CA SER A 104 -1.34 23.32 2.83
C SER A 104 -1.00 22.45 1.61
N SER A 105 -0.25 21.36 1.76
CA SER A 105 0.07 20.45 0.66
C SER A 105 -1.01 19.40 0.49
N ALA A 106 -1.24 18.96 -0.75
CA ALA A 106 -2.14 17.83 -1.03
C ALA A 106 -1.69 16.55 -0.32
N LEU A 107 -0.39 16.34 -0.15
CA LEU A 107 0.18 15.19 0.54
C LEU A 107 -0.15 15.16 2.04
N TYR A 108 -0.31 16.31 2.69
CA TYR A 108 -0.64 16.36 4.11
C TYR A 108 -2.03 15.79 4.42
N ASN A 109 -3.02 16.06 3.57
CA ASN A 109 -4.39 15.58 3.76
C ASN A 109 -4.54 14.06 3.63
N LEU A 110 -3.56 13.42 2.99
CA LEU A 110 -3.57 11.99 2.79
C LEU A 110 -3.17 11.17 3.96
N SER A 111 -2.49 11.72 4.88
CA SER A 111 -1.52 10.86 5.49
C SER A 111 -1.28 11.10 6.95
N SER A 112 -2.29 11.44 7.68
CA SER A 112 -2.18 11.42 9.14
C SER A 112 -1.60 10.09 9.68
N GLY A 113 -1.85 8.97 9.00
CA GLY A 113 -1.28 7.67 9.35
C GLY A 113 0.03 7.29 8.65
N ARG A 114 0.50 8.09 7.67
CA ARG A 114 1.63 7.72 6.81
C ARG A 114 2.91 8.46 7.11
N LEU A 115 2.77 9.69 7.56
CA LEU A 115 3.92 10.51 7.96
C LEU A 115 4.45 10.10 9.32
N GLY A 116 3.69 9.30 10.08
CA GLY A 116 4.09 8.79 11.36
C GLY A 116 3.28 7.58 11.81
N GLY A 117 3.88 6.72 12.60
CA GLY A 117 3.23 5.53 13.12
C GLY A 117 4.08 4.84 14.19
N TYR A 118 3.58 3.74 14.68
CA TYR A 118 4.34 2.87 15.57
C TYR A 118 5.26 1.99 14.73
N GLY A 119 6.56 2.13 14.94
CA GLY A 119 7.60 1.33 14.30
C GLY A 119 7.92 1.68 12.84
N PHE A 120 7.05 2.43 12.13
CA PHE A 120 7.26 2.71 10.71
C PHE A 120 6.64 4.04 10.24
N ALA A 121 7.35 4.74 9.37
CA ALA A 121 6.86 5.88 8.60
C ALA A 121 7.55 5.93 7.23
N SER A 122 6.81 6.33 6.20
CA SER A 122 7.34 6.47 4.85
C SER A 122 6.70 7.61 4.08
N VAL A 123 7.42 8.10 3.08
CA VAL A 123 6.95 9.11 2.12
C VAL A 123 7.38 8.69 0.73
N LEU A 124 6.47 8.81 -0.23
CA LEU A 124 6.72 8.58 -1.66
C LEU A 124 6.69 9.91 -2.42
N VAL A 125 7.58 10.08 -3.37
CA VAL A 125 7.55 11.17 -4.37
C VAL A 125 7.80 10.56 -5.74
N PRO A 126 6.90 10.79 -6.72
CA PRO A 126 5.63 11.52 -6.65
C PRO A 126 4.49 10.73 -5.97
N GLN A 127 3.58 11.44 -5.30
CA GLN A 127 2.29 10.90 -4.85
C GLN A 127 1.09 11.48 -5.64
N THR A 128 1.36 12.44 -6.47
CA THR A 128 0.45 12.97 -7.48
C THR A 128 1.29 13.42 -8.67
N PRO A 129 0.74 13.55 -9.87
CA PRO A 129 1.48 14.10 -11.02
C PRO A 129 2.02 15.53 -10.80
N ASN A 130 1.47 16.24 -9.83
CA ASN A 130 1.86 17.62 -9.51
C ASN A 130 3.13 17.72 -8.64
N PHE A 131 3.59 16.63 -8.06
CA PHE A 131 4.76 16.59 -7.16
C PHE A 131 5.84 15.67 -7.72
N SER A 132 6.69 16.20 -8.59
CA SER A 132 7.81 15.47 -9.16
C SER A 132 9.00 15.37 -8.19
N ALA A 133 9.85 14.36 -8.39
CA ALA A 133 11.15 14.24 -7.73
C ALA A 133 12.13 15.26 -8.34
N LYS A 134 11.98 16.56 -8.01
CA LYS A 134 12.82 17.65 -8.53
C LYS A 134 14.30 17.38 -8.30
N ALA A 135 15.13 17.64 -9.31
CA ALA A 135 16.57 17.57 -9.18
C ALA A 135 17.10 18.63 -8.21
N GLY A 136 18.03 18.24 -7.35
CA GLY A 136 18.64 19.11 -6.35
C GLY A 136 18.66 18.51 -4.96
N THR A 137 19.00 19.32 -3.97
CA THR A 137 19.08 18.90 -2.57
C THR A 137 17.72 18.97 -1.91
N TRP A 138 17.27 17.85 -1.40
CA TRP A 138 16.12 17.70 -0.53
C TRP A 138 16.56 17.63 0.92
N THR A 139 15.78 18.20 1.81
CA THR A 139 16.01 18.13 3.25
C THR A 139 14.78 17.58 3.95
N PHE A 140 14.99 16.87 5.05
CA PHE A 140 13.88 16.35 5.86
C PHE A 140 14.17 16.50 7.35
N LYS A 141 13.10 16.48 8.13
CA LYS A 141 13.13 16.34 9.57
C LYS A 141 12.23 15.19 9.98
N ASN A 142 12.75 14.29 10.81
CA ASN A 142 12.00 13.16 11.37
C ASN A 142 12.09 13.14 12.89
N TYR A 143 11.27 12.31 13.50
CA TYR A 143 11.22 12.05 14.93
C TYR A 143 11.37 10.55 15.20
N GLY A 144 12.08 10.22 16.25
CA GLY A 144 12.10 8.90 16.88
C GLY A 144 13.19 7.96 16.42
N ASN A 145 13.75 8.09 15.21
CA ASN A 145 14.78 7.16 14.72
C ASN A 145 15.84 7.82 13.83
N ASP A 146 17.08 7.37 13.97
CA ASP A 146 18.24 7.78 13.18
C ASP A 146 18.47 6.92 11.92
N ARG A 147 17.66 5.89 11.67
CA ARG A 147 17.76 5.03 10.48
C ARG A 147 16.73 5.44 9.43
N VAL A 148 17.08 6.44 8.60
CA VAL A 148 16.30 6.81 7.42
C VAL A 148 16.97 6.24 6.17
N LYS A 149 16.20 5.54 5.36
CA LYS A 149 16.63 5.02 4.06
C LYS A 149 15.94 5.73 2.92
N LEU A 150 16.71 6.00 1.88
CA LEU A 150 16.28 6.54 0.60
C LEU A 150 16.30 5.43 -0.44
N GLY A 151 15.14 5.10 -1.02
CA GLY A 151 15.04 4.35 -2.25
C GLY A 151 14.89 5.34 -3.40
N LEU A 152 15.85 5.43 -4.30
CA LEU A 152 15.87 6.38 -5.42
C LEU A 152 15.85 5.64 -6.75
N ARG A 153 14.91 6.01 -7.63
CA ARG A 153 14.87 5.59 -9.02
C ARG A 153 15.34 6.70 -9.94
N THR A 154 16.23 6.35 -10.87
CA THR A 154 16.75 7.25 -11.89
C THR A 154 16.54 6.66 -13.28
N GLY A 155 16.55 7.50 -14.32
CA GLY A 155 16.39 7.09 -15.72
C GLY A 155 15.52 8.05 -16.51
N SER A 156 14.78 7.52 -17.49
CA SER A 156 13.79 8.27 -18.26
C SER A 156 12.38 8.12 -17.67
N PRO A 157 11.50 9.11 -17.84
CA PRO A 157 10.09 8.99 -17.45
C PRO A 157 9.45 7.74 -18.06
N PRO A 158 8.80 6.89 -17.24
CA PRO A 158 8.29 5.61 -17.70
C PRO A 158 7.00 5.78 -18.53
N SER A 159 6.91 5.11 -19.67
CA SER A 159 5.66 4.94 -20.43
C SER A 159 4.89 3.68 -20.01
N ALA A 160 5.61 2.68 -19.52
CA ALA A 160 5.09 1.41 -18.98
C ALA A 160 5.83 1.07 -17.70
N ALA A 161 5.35 0.09 -16.96
CA ALA A 161 6.01 -0.42 -15.76
C ALA A 161 5.88 -1.93 -15.65
N THR A 162 6.95 -2.57 -15.19
CA THR A 162 6.95 -3.96 -14.75
C THR A 162 7.26 -4.03 -13.27
N ILE A 163 6.41 -4.68 -12.49
CA ILE A 163 6.58 -4.86 -11.05
C ILE A 163 6.74 -6.35 -10.77
N THR A 164 7.82 -6.69 -10.07
CA THR A 164 8.08 -8.08 -9.68
C THR A 164 7.37 -8.41 -8.37
N VAL A 165 6.60 -9.50 -8.37
CA VAL A 165 5.79 -9.96 -7.23
C VAL A 165 6.29 -11.32 -6.79
N GLN A 166 6.46 -11.53 -5.48
CA GLN A 166 6.80 -12.80 -4.87
C GLN A 166 5.65 -13.27 -3.98
N PRO A 167 4.87 -14.27 -4.40
CA PRO A 167 3.84 -14.88 -3.57
C PRO A 167 4.44 -15.83 -2.54
N TYR A 168 3.87 -15.82 -1.33
CA TYR A 168 4.11 -16.76 -0.25
C TYR A 168 2.78 -17.34 0.22
N ILE A 169 2.72 -18.64 0.45
CA ILE A 169 1.56 -19.33 1.05
C ILE A 169 1.98 -19.88 2.41
N THR A 170 1.21 -19.63 3.45
CA THR A 170 1.40 -20.19 4.79
C THR A 170 0.27 -21.16 5.15
N GLY A 171 0.53 -22.05 6.12
CA GLY A 171 -0.48 -23.01 6.57
C GLY A 171 -0.74 -24.13 5.57
N THR A 172 -1.99 -24.29 5.11
CA THR A 172 -2.35 -25.40 4.23
C THR A 172 -2.15 -25.07 2.75
N THR A 173 -1.76 -26.08 1.96
CA THR A 173 -1.65 -25.95 0.48
C THR A 173 -2.99 -26.18 -0.24
N TRP A 174 -4.11 -26.30 0.47
CA TRP A 174 -5.43 -26.67 -0.09
C TRP A 174 -5.94 -25.68 -1.13
N TYR A 175 -5.55 -24.41 -0.99
CA TYR A 175 -6.00 -23.32 -1.84
C TYR A 175 -4.98 -22.92 -2.92
N ALA A 176 -3.94 -23.71 -3.19
CA ALA A 176 -2.89 -23.32 -4.13
C ALA A 176 -3.42 -22.96 -5.53
N ASN A 177 -4.40 -23.72 -6.06
CA ASN A 177 -5.02 -23.44 -7.35
C ASN A 177 -5.89 -22.17 -7.31
N ASP A 178 -6.59 -21.93 -6.20
CA ASP A 178 -7.43 -20.73 -6.03
C ASP A 178 -6.54 -19.49 -5.91
N ILE A 179 -5.41 -19.59 -5.21
CA ILE A 179 -4.42 -18.52 -5.11
C ILE A 179 -3.79 -18.25 -6.49
N ALA A 180 -3.45 -19.27 -7.28
CA ALA A 180 -2.96 -19.09 -8.65
C ALA A 180 -4.00 -18.36 -9.51
N SER A 181 -5.28 -18.69 -9.35
CA SER A 181 -6.40 -18.00 -10.03
C SER A 181 -6.51 -16.55 -9.57
N ALA A 182 -6.39 -16.27 -8.27
CA ALA A 182 -6.41 -14.92 -7.71
C ALA A 182 -5.21 -14.07 -8.22
N LEU A 183 -4.01 -14.66 -8.30
CA LEU A 183 -2.85 -13.99 -8.89
C LEU A 183 -3.05 -13.66 -10.37
N SER A 184 -3.81 -14.49 -11.09
CA SER A 184 -4.17 -14.22 -12.48
C SER A 184 -5.17 -13.05 -12.57
N VAL A 185 -6.16 -12.97 -11.67
CA VAL A 185 -7.08 -11.83 -11.56
C VAL A 185 -6.31 -10.56 -11.27
N MET A 186 -5.45 -10.56 -10.25
CA MET A 186 -4.59 -9.43 -9.90
C MET A 186 -3.73 -8.98 -11.09
N SER A 187 -3.10 -9.91 -11.80
CA SER A 187 -2.28 -9.60 -12.98
C SER A 187 -3.10 -8.95 -14.09
N ASN A 188 -4.33 -9.41 -14.32
CA ASN A 188 -5.23 -8.84 -15.31
C ASN A 188 -5.67 -7.42 -14.93
N ILE A 189 -5.93 -7.16 -13.64
CA ILE A 189 -6.25 -5.81 -13.15
C ILE A 189 -5.12 -4.82 -13.47
N TYR A 190 -3.88 -5.18 -13.15
CA TYR A 190 -2.74 -4.32 -13.44
C TYR A 190 -2.44 -4.18 -14.93
N ASN A 191 -2.52 -5.29 -15.69
CA ASN A 191 -2.26 -5.28 -17.13
C ASN A 191 -3.23 -4.37 -17.90
N LYS A 192 -4.52 -4.42 -17.59
CA LYS A 192 -5.50 -3.51 -18.25
C LYS A 192 -5.26 -2.03 -17.93
N ASN A 193 -4.52 -1.75 -16.86
CA ASN A 193 -4.11 -0.43 -16.42
C ASN A 193 -2.67 -0.06 -16.83
N GLY A 194 -2.06 -0.82 -17.75
CA GLY A 194 -0.75 -0.53 -18.35
C GLY A 194 0.45 -0.83 -17.44
N ILE A 195 0.26 -1.74 -16.47
CA ILE A 195 1.31 -2.19 -15.55
C ILE A 195 1.42 -3.71 -15.65
N THR A 196 2.60 -4.20 -16.00
CA THR A 196 2.87 -5.64 -16.10
C THR A 196 3.33 -6.18 -14.76
N LEU A 197 2.75 -7.29 -14.30
CA LEU A 197 3.27 -8.01 -13.14
C LEU A 197 4.13 -9.19 -13.58
N SER A 198 5.36 -9.22 -13.07
CA SER A 198 6.26 -10.38 -13.17
C SER A 198 6.10 -11.21 -11.90
N VAL A 199 5.16 -12.14 -11.91
CA VAL A 199 4.86 -13.01 -10.77
C VAL A 199 5.84 -14.17 -10.75
N LYS A 200 6.58 -14.30 -9.64
CA LYS A 200 7.52 -15.41 -9.40
C LYS A 200 6.79 -16.68 -8.93
N ASP A 201 7.51 -17.80 -8.96
CA ASP A 201 7.01 -19.03 -8.37
C ASP A 201 6.65 -18.83 -6.89
N THR A 202 5.53 -19.41 -6.50
CA THR A 202 5.04 -19.33 -5.13
C THR A 202 5.93 -20.10 -4.16
N ILE A 203 6.29 -19.47 -3.04
CA ILE A 203 7.02 -20.11 -1.95
C ILE A 203 6.03 -20.55 -0.88
N THR A 204 6.13 -21.82 -0.45
CA THR A 204 5.34 -22.36 0.65
C THR A 204 6.12 -22.28 1.94
N ILE A 205 5.54 -21.68 2.98
CA ILE A 205 6.06 -21.57 4.34
C ILE A 205 5.26 -22.57 5.21
N ILE A 206 5.92 -23.61 5.64
CA ILE A 206 5.27 -24.77 6.29
C ILE A 206 5.16 -24.66 7.82
N GLU A 207 5.79 -23.66 8.42
CA GLU A 207 5.77 -23.45 9.87
C GLU A 207 4.36 -23.07 10.34
N SER A 208 3.76 -23.91 11.17
CA SER A 208 2.37 -23.78 11.61
C SER A 208 2.07 -22.46 12.37
N GLN A 209 3.09 -21.86 12.96
CA GLN A 209 2.94 -20.57 13.63
C GLN A 209 2.52 -19.43 12.70
N TYR A 210 2.76 -19.57 11.38
CA TYR A 210 2.39 -18.58 10.38
C TYR A 210 1.05 -18.87 9.69
N ALA A 211 0.34 -19.89 10.12
CA ALA A 211 -1.01 -20.17 9.62
C ALA A 211 -2.01 -19.10 10.05
N THR A 212 -1.82 -18.52 11.24
CA THR A 212 -2.66 -17.46 11.80
C THR A 212 -1.78 -16.32 12.29
N VAL A 213 -1.97 -15.11 11.76
CA VAL A 213 -1.17 -13.94 12.12
C VAL A 213 -2.03 -12.71 12.38
N SER A 214 -1.49 -11.75 13.13
CA SER A 214 -2.12 -10.46 13.41
C SER A 214 -2.07 -9.55 12.17
N SER A 215 -3.00 -8.60 12.09
CA SER A 215 -2.93 -7.48 11.14
C SER A 215 -1.86 -6.43 11.53
N SER A 216 -1.33 -6.51 12.75
CA SER A 216 -0.27 -5.61 13.22
C SER A 216 1.12 -6.11 12.81
N PHE A 217 1.83 -5.34 12.03
CA PHE A 217 3.23 -5.61 11.64
C PHE A 217 4.24 -5.43 12.79
N THR A 218 3.77 -4.98 13.96
CA THR A 218 4.56 -4.94 15.21
C THR A 218 4.34 -6.17 16.08
N ASP A 219 3.39 -7.04 15.73
CA ASP A 219 3.28 -8.37 16.30
C ASP A 219 4.50 -9.21 15.93
N SER A 220 5.03 -9.97 16.86
CA SER A 220 6.28 -10.71 16.68
C SER A 220 6.17 -11.81 15.62
N THR A 221 5.03 -12.49 15.52
CA THR A 221 4.81 -13.56 14.53
C THR A 221 4.63 -12.97 13.14
N THR A 222 3.82 -11.92 13.02
CA THR A 222 3.61 -11.19 11.77
C THR A 222 4.91 -10.57 11.27
N SER A 223 5.65 -9.90 12.15
CA SER A 223 6.96 -9.32 11.87
C SER A 223 7.96 -10.39 11.37
N ALA A 224 8.03 -11.54 12.04
CA ALA A 224 8.91 -12.64 11.65
C ALA A 224 8.52 -13.24 10.29
N LEU A 225 7.22 -13.37 9.99
CA LEU A 225 6.74 -13.82 8.69
C LEU A 225 7.14 -12.86 7.59
N VAL A 226 6.78 -11.59 7.72
CA VAL A 226 7.01 -10.59 6.66
C VAL A 226 8.50 -10.33 6.43
N SER A 227 9.33 -10.48 7.46
CA SER A 227 10.80 -10.37 7.34
C SER A 227 11.44 -11.46 6.45
N GLN A 228 10.71 -12.54 6.10
CA GLN A 228 11.18 -13.54 5.14
C GLN A 228 11.07 -13.07 3.69
N GLY A 229 10.36 -11.95 3.46
CA GLY A 229 10.15 -11.39 2.12
C GLY A 229 11.43 -10.91 1.46
N SER A 230 11.49 -11.04 0.14
CA SER A 230 12.59 -10.52 -0.68
C SER A 230 12.52 -8.99 -0.74
N LYS A 231 13.66 -8.32 -0.57
CA LYS A 231 13.75 -6.86 -0.68
C LYS A 231 13.50 -6.32 -2.09
N ASP A 232 13.66 -7.14 -3.13
CA ASP A 232 13.64 -6.72 -4.54
C ASP A 232 12.28 -6.98 -5.21
N THR A 233 11.26 -7.32 -4.43
CA THR A 233 9.93 -7.67 -4.93
C THR A 233 8.85 -7.10 -4.01
N VAL A 234 7.62 -6.98 -4.54
CA VAL A 234 6.44 -6.89 -3.69
C VAL A 234 6.12 -8.29 -3.17
N ASN A 235 6.11 -8.46 -1.86
CA ASN A 235 5.84 -9.75 -1.23
C ASN A 235 4.37 -9.86 -0.85
N LEU A 236 3.69 -10.89 -1.36
CA LEU A 236 2.30 -11.19 -1.05
C LEU A 236 2.22 -12.43 -0.19
N PHE A 237 1.83 -12.29 1.06
CA PHE A 237 1.64 -13.39 2.00
C PHE A 237 0.16 -13.78 2.01
N PHE A 238 -0.15 -14.97 1.55
CA PHE A 238 -1.46 -15.60 1.64
C PHE A 238 -1.49 -16.44 2.91
N VAL A 239 -2.14 -15.93 3.94
CA VAL A 239 -2.16 -16.50 5.28
C VAL A 239 -3.51 -17.16 5.53
N GLU A 240 -3.53 -18.31 6.20
CA GLU A 240 -4.75 -19.09 6.39
C GLU A 240 -5.81 -18.29 7.15
N ASP A 241 -5.44 -17.62 8.25
CA ASP A 241 -6.40 -16.88 9.08
C ASP A 241 -5.78 -15.66 9.77
N GLN A 242 -6.64 -14.75 10.23
CA GLN A 242 -6.29 -13.62 11.08
C GLN A 242 -6.42 -14.01 12.55
N THR A 243 -5.48 -13.57 13.39
CA THR A 243 -5.60 -13.72 14.86
C THR A 243 -6.85 -13.01 15.34
N SER A 244 -7.79 -13.78 15.90
CA SER A 244 -9.11 -13.31 16.27
C SER A 244 -9.10 -12.43 17.53
N SER A 245 -9.45 -11.19 17.39
CA SER A 245 -10.16 -10.33 18.37
C SER A 245 -10.68 -9.08 17.69
N GLU A 246 -10.44 -8.93 16.39
CA GLU A 246 -10.70 -7.73 15.63
C GLU A 246 -11.69 -8.00 14.49
N THR A 247 -12.22 -6.94 13.88
CA THR A 247 -13.02 -7.02 12.66
C THR A 247 -12.25 -7.82 11.60
N ALA A 248 -12.90 -8.81 11.01
CA ALA A 248 -12.28 -9.64 9.97
C ALA A 248 -11.85 -8.78 8.79
N LEU A 249 -10.57 -8.84 8.45
CA LEU A 249 -9.97 -8.14 7.32
C LEU A 249 -9.83 -9.08 6.12
N TYR A 250 -9.94 -8.54 4.93
CA TYR A 250 -9.57 -9.24 3.70
C TYR A 250 -8.05 -9.28 3.53
N GLY A 251 -7.40 -8.14 3.76
CA GLY A 251 -5.96 -7.99 3.65
C GLY A 251 -5.46 -6.77 4.41
N VAL A 252 -4.15 -6.60 4.42
CA VAL A 252 -3.47 -5.45 5.01
C VAL A 252 -2.11 -5.22 4.35
N SER A 253 -1.79 -3.96 4.08
CA SER A 253 -0.48 -3.53 3.59
C SER A 253 0.43 -3.08 4.73
N ALA A 254 1.70 -3.45 4.67
CA ALA A 254 2.72 -3.07 5.67
C ALA A 254 3.11 -1.59 5.64
N GLY A 255 2.55 -0.81 4.74
CA GLY A 255 2.85 0.63 4.64
C GLY A 255 2.24 1.25 3.40
N LEU A 256 2.36 2.59 3.33
CA LEU A 256 1.78 3.39 2.27
C LEU A 256 2.69 4.61 2.02
N PRO A 257 3.78 4.40 1.23
CA PRO A 257 4.23 3.14 0.64
C PRO A 257 4.87 2.18 1.63
N GLY A 258 5.08 0.92 1.20
CA GLY A 258 5.91 -0.05 1.89
C GLY A 258 7.41 0.19 1.74
N THR A 259 8.23 -0.66 2.35
CA THR A 259 9.71 -0.53 2.37
C THR A 259 10.36 -1.06 1.08
N MET A 260 10.19 -0.34 -0.02
CA MET A 260 10.72 -0.74 -1.33
C MET A 260 12.25 -0.91 -1.31
N GLY A 261 12.73 -2.06 -1.73
CA GLY A 261 14.17 -2.37 -1.79
C GLY A 261 14.84 -2.59 -0.44
N ILE A 262 14.08 -2.67 0.65
CA ILE A 262 14.59 -2.79 2.02
C ILE A 262 14.03 -4.07 2.65
N ALA A 263 14.90 -4.97 3.07
CA ALA A 263 14.48 -6.11 3.88
C ALA A 263 14.06 -5.62 5.28
N SER A 264 12.81 -5.86 5.65
CA SER A 264 12.25 -5.45 6.93
C SER A 264 10.94 -6.19 7.21
N SER A 265 10.44 -6.10 8.44
CA SER A 265 9.10 -6.56 8.83
C SER A 265 7.96 -5.72 8.22
N TRP A 266 8.28 -4.69 7.42
CA TRP A 266 7.36 -3.80 6.73
C TRP A 266 7.41 -3.98 5.21
N ASN A 267 7.97 -5.11 4.73
CA ASN A 267 8.13 -5.38 3.31
C ASN A 267 7.16 -6.44 2.81
N GLY A 268 5.88 -6.18 2.87
CA GLY A 268 4.89 -7.12 2.36
C GLY A 268 3.45 -6.69 2.54
N VAL A 269 2.60 -7.53 1.98
CA VAL A 269 1.15 -7.46 2.00
C VAL A 269 0.64 -8.80 2.54
N ILE A 270 -0.32 -8.79 3.43
CA ILE A 270 -0.98 -9.99 3.96
C ILE A 270 -2.40 -10.07 3.42
N ASN A 271 -2.79 -11.24 2.92
CA ASN A 271 -4.14 -11.56 2.47
C ASN A 271 -4.65 -12.73 3.31
N TYR A 272 -5.80 -12.58 3.98
CA TYR A 272 -6.37 -13.60 4.86
C TYR A 272 -7.32 -14.51 4.08
N LEU A 273 -6.95 -15.78 3.91
CA LEU A 273 -7.71 -16.73 3.10
C LEU A 273 -9.09 -17.04 3.68
N SER A 274 -9.19 -17.15 5.02
CA SER A 274 -10.46 -17.39 5.72
C SER A 274 -11.51 -16.32 5.39
N ALA A 275 -11.10 -15.07 5.22
CA ALA A 275 -11.99 -13.97 4.85
C ALA A 275 -12.59 -14.13 3.43
N HIS A 276 -11.92 -14.85 2.54
CA HIS A 276 -12.32 -15.08 1.17
C HIS A 276 -12.94 -16.47 0.95
N ALA A 277 -13.02 -17.29 2.00
CA ALA A 277 -13.49 -18.67 1.92
C ALA A 277 -14.98 -18.80 2.22
N THR A 278 -15.65 -19.69 1.50
CA THR A 278 -16.95 -20.24 1.84
C THR A 278 -16.83 -21.76 1.89
N GLY A 279 -16.77 -22.32 3.08
CA GLY A 279 -16.41 -23.72 3.27
C GLY A 279 -14.99 -24.00 2.78
N SER A 280 -14.85 -24.91 1.81
CA SER A 280 -13.55 -25.28 1.22
C SER A 280 -13.22 -24.56 -0.09
N THR A 281 -13.97 -23.55 -0.47
CA THR A 281 -13.81 -22.83 -1.74
C THR A 281 -13.44 -21.37 -1.46
N LEU A 282 -12.37 -20.88 -2.10
CA LEU A 282 -12.00 -19.48 -2.10
C LEU A 282 -12.71 -18.73 -3.25
N ASN A 283 -13.14 -17.50 -2.98
CA ASN A 283 -13.53 -16.56 -4.02
C ASN A 283 -12.25 -15.95 -4.62
N SER A 284 -11.70 -16.59 -5.65
CA SER A 284 -10.46 -16.15 -6.31
C SER A 284 -10.58 -14.77 -6.96
N GLN A 285 -11.79 -14.33 -7.38
CA GLN A 285 -11.99 -12.99 -7.91
C GLN A 285 -11.75 -11.94 -6.82
N VAL A 286 -12.43 -12.06 -5.67
CA VAL A 286 -12.30 -11.11 -4.56
C VAL A 286 -10.92 -11.18 -3.93
N LEU A 287 -10.33 -12.37 -3.80
CA LEU A 287 -8.95 -12.52 -3.31
C LEU A 287 -7.95 -11.82 -4.24
N GLY A 288 -8.16 -11.89 -5.56
CA GLY A 288 -7.32 -11.20 -6.53
C GLY A 288 -7.49 -9.69 -6.52
N GLU A 289 -8.72 -9.19 -6.34
CA GLU A 289 -9.01 -7.77 -6.12
C GLU A 289 -8.37 -7.28 -4.83
N THR A 290 -8.51 -8.03 -3.72
CA THR A 290 -7.86 -7.69 -2.44
C THR A 290 -6.35 -7.63 -2.56
N ALA A 291 -5.72 -8.65 -3.15
CA ALA A 291 -4.27 -8.66 -3.33
C ALA A 291 -3.78 -7.49 -4.19
N ALA A 292 -4.55 -7.12 -5.22
CA ALA A 292 -4.27 -5.95 -6.05
C ALA A 292 -4.44 -4.64 -5.25
N HIS A 293 -5.48 -4.51 -4.45
CA HIS A 293 -5.76 -3.36 -3.61
C HIS A 293 -4.65 -3.14 -2.56
N GLU A 294 -4.31 -4.16 -1.79
CA GLU A 294 -3.26 -4.07 -0.77
C GLU A 294 -1.88 -3.82 -1.38
N MET A 295 -1.59 -4.40 -2.56
CA MET A 295 -0.40 -4.04 -3.32
C MET A 295 -0.44 -2.58 -3.79
N GLY A 296 -1.60 -2.05 -4.16
CA GLY A 296 -1.79 -0.64 -4.48
C GLY A 296 -1.37 0.25 -3.30
N HIS A 297 -1.79 -0.07 -2.09
CA HIS A 297 -1.33 0.60 -0.88
C HIS A 297 0.19 0.51 -0.71
N TRP A 298 0.74 -0.69 -0.81
CA TRP A 298 2.19 -0.89 -0.67
C TRP A 298 2.99 -0.08 -1.71
N LEU A 299 2.42 0.17 -2.88
CA LEU A 299 3.00 1.00 -3.94
C LEU A 299 2.70 2.50 -3.76
N GLY A 300 1.90 2.90 -2.77
CA GLY A 300 1.66 4.30 -2.42
C GLY A 300 0.27 4.85 -2.78
N LEU A 301 -0.67 4.03 -3.24
CA LEU A 301 -2.05 4.45 -3.49
C LEU A 301 -2.89 4.48 -2.22
N SER A 302 -3.71 5.51 -2.10
CA SER A 302 -4.72 5.70 -1.04
C SER A 302 -6.05 5.11 -1.40
N HIS A 303 -6.92 4.98 -0.40
CA HIS A 303 -8.33 4.88 -0.70
C HIS A 303 -8.83 6.12 -1.45
N THR A 304 -9.57 5.91 -2.53
CA THR A 304 -10.26 7.00 -3.24
C THR A 304 -11.30 7.65 -2.37
N THR A 305 -11.91 6.87 -1.48
CA THR A 305 -12.88 7.30 -0.46
C THR A 305 -12.65 6.45 0.79
N GLU A 306 -12.56 7.08 1.95
CA GLU A 306 -12.53 6.39 3.25
C GLU A 306 -13.94 6.06 3.73
N ALA A 307 -14.06 5.09 4.64
CA ALA A 307 -15.34 4.58 5.15
C ALA A 307 -16.35 5.67 5.56
N ASN A 308 -15.87 6.76 6.17
CA ASN A 308 -16.71 7.86 6.64
C ASN A 308 -17.13 8.86 5.55
N GLY A 309 -16.75 8.65 4.27
CA GLY A 309 -17.07 9.54 3.17
C GLY A 309 -16.62 11.00 3.34
N ALA A 310 -15.61 11.25 4.19
CA ALA A 310 -15.08 12.58 4.50
C ALA A 310 -13.62 12.77 4.10
N PHE A 311 -12.89 11.69 3.88
CA PHE A 311 -11.49 11.70 3.46
C PHE A 311 -11.34 10.98 2.12
N PHE A 312 -10.55 11.57 1.25
CA PHE A 312 -10.33 11.13 -0.13
C PHE A 312 -8.84 11.12 -0.44
N ASP A 313 -8.45 10.41 -1.49
CA ASP A 313 -7.10 10.51 -2.01
C ASP A 313 -6.83 11.94 -2.59
N PRO A 314 -5.57 12.32 -2.87
CA PRO A 314 -5.24 13.66 -3.37
C PRO A 314 -5.38 13.79 -4.87
N LEU A 315 -5.84 12.75 -5.55
CA LEU A 315 -5.85 12.71 -6.99
C LEU A 315 -7.03 13.48 -7.53
N SER A 316 -6.82 14.13 -8.66
CA SER A 316 -7.85 15.01 -9.23
C SER A 316 -8.83 14.27 -10.15
N ASP A 317 -8.50 13.04 -10.53
CA ASP A 317 -9.26 12.23 -11.47
C ASP A 317 -9.93 11.00 -10.85
N THR A 318 -9.89 10.86 -9.53
CA THR A 318 -10.64 9.84 -8.78
C THR A 318 -12.01 10.37 -8.35
N ALA A 319 -13.04 9.58 -8.51
CA ALA A 319 -14.36 9.93 -8.03
C ALA A 319 -14.45 9.80 -6.51
N GLN A 320 -15.21 10.70 -5.87
CA GLN A 320 -15.37 10.79 -4.42
C GLN A 320 -16.80 10.41 -4.03
N CYS A 321 -16.94 9.49 -3.09
CA CYS A 321 -18.22 9.15 -2.50
C CYS A 321 -18.38 9.86 -1.15
N SER A 322 -19.16 10.93 -1.14
CA SER A 322 -19.40 11.72 0.08
C SER A 322 -20.34 10.99 1.04
N ILE A 323 -20.18 11.23 2.34
CA ILE A 323 -21.11 10.77 3.40
C ILE A 323 -22.58 11.17 3.14
N SER A 324 -22.84 12.13 2.29
CA SER A 324 -24.20 12.47 1.89
C SER A 324 -24.93 11.36 1.09
N LEU A 325 -24.19 10.34 0.64
CA LEU A 325 -24.71 9.16 -0.05
C LEU A 325 -24.97 7.99 0.90
N ASP A 326 -24.62 8.10 2.18
CA ASP A 326 -24.97 7.14 3.23
C ASP A 326 -26.50 7.06 3.38
N ASN A 327 -27.09 6.02 2.80
CA ASN A 327 -28.54 5.86 2.69
C ASN A 327 -29.16 5.18 3.92
N ASP A 328 -28.38 4.41 4.67
CA ASP A 328 -28.85 3.68 5.86
C ASP A 328 -28.46 4.38 7.17
N SER A 329 -27.69 5.48 7.07
CA SER A 329 -27.29 6.33 8.19
C SER A 329 -26.46 5.61 9.26
N ASP A 330 -25.62 4.65 8.83
CA ASP A 330 -24.70 3.94 9.72
C ASP A 330 -23.37 4.69 9.94
N GLY A 331 -23.19 5.83 9.26
CA GLY A 331 -22.02 6.69 9.33
C GLY A 331 -20.88 6.23 8.41
N LYS A 332 -21.17 5.37 7.45
CA LYS A 332 -20.23 4.90 6.45
C LYS A 332 -20.83 4.98 5.05
N VAL A 333 -19.98 4.88 4.04
CA VAL A 333 -20.39 4.77 2.65
C VAL A 333 -19.88 3.45 2.07
N TYR A 334 -20.76 2.65 1.53
CA TYR A 334 -20.45 1.36 0.92
C TYR A 334 -20.50 1.42 -0.61
N PRO A 335 -19.92 0.45 -1.33
CA PRO A 335 -19.94 0.45 -2.79
C PRO A 335 -21.35 0.53 -3.39
N GLU A 336 -22.34 -0.08 -2.75
CA GLU A 336 -23.74 -0.06 -3.17
C GLU A 336 -24.36 1.35 -3.15
N GLU A 337 -23.89 2.19 -2.25
CA GLU A 337 -24.33 3.59 -2.14
C GLU A 337 -23.53 4.51 -3.05
N CYS A 338 -22.32 4.06 -3.42
CA CYS A 338 -21.35 4.82 -4.19
C CYS A 338 -21.32 4.45 -5.68
N GLU A 339 -22.34 3.76 -6.20
CA GLU A 339 -22.39 3.40 -7.61
C GLU A 339 -22.38 4.68 -8.48
N GLY A 340 -21.42 4.78 -9.40
CA GLY A 340 -21.16 6.00 -10.17
C GLY A 340 -20.27 7.04 -9.46
N TYR A 341 -19.88 6.79 -8.20
CA TYR A 341 -19.01 7.64 -7.41
C TYR A 341 -17.72 6.91 -6.98
N GLY A 342 -17.19 6.07 -7.86
CA GLY A 342 -15.90 5.41 -7.69
C GLY A 342 -15.94 4.06 -6.98
N ALA A 343 -17.11 3.48 -6.75
CA ALA A 343 -17.28 2.17 -6.12
C ALA A 343 -16.59 1.01 -6.86
N ASP A 344 -16.33 1.16 -8.15
CA ASP A 344 -15.63 0.22 -9.03
C ASP A 344 -14.11 0.47 -9.11
N ASN A 345 -13.60 1.52 -8.45
CA ASN A 345 -12.17 1.76 -8.34
C ASN A 345 -11.53 0.71 -7.45
N LEU A 346 -10.35 0.21 -7.87
CA LEU A 346 -9.57 -0.77 -7.10
C LEU A 346 -9.29 -0.31 -5.68
N MET A 347 -9.09 1.00 -5.48
CA MET A 347 -8.72 1.60 -4.20
C MET A 347 -9.93 2.15 -3.42
N PHE A 348 -11.16 1.69 -3.69
CA PHE A 348 -12.28 1.99 -2.80
C PHE A 348 -12.08 1.27 -1.45
N TRP A 349 -12.44 1.88 -0.32
CA TRP A 349 -12.05 1.42 1.03
C TRP A 349 -12.54 0.01 1.42
N THR A 350 -13.55 -0.52 0.74
CA THR A 350 -14.09 -1.87 1.01
C THR A 350 -14.61 -2.51 -0.27
N ALA A 351 -14.67 -3.84 -0.26
CA ALA A 351 -15.20 -4.63 -1.38
C ALA A 351 -16.72 -4.51 -1.51
N TRP A 352 -17.25 -4.75 -2.72
CA TRP A 352 -18.68 -4.96 -2.95
C TRP A 352 -19.23 -6.05 -2.04
N SER A 353 -20.51 -5.93 -1.61
CA SER A 353 -21.21 -7.02 -0.95
C SER A 353 -21.23 -8.27 -1.83
N THR A 354 -21.41 -9.42 -1.22
CA THR A 354 -21.42 -10.67 -1.95
C THR A 354 -22.55 -10.78 -2.98
N SER A 355 -23.70 -10.19 -2.69
CA SER A 355 -24.81 -10.14 -3.66
C SER A 355 -24.44 -9.30 -4.88
N SER A 356 -23.74 -8.19 -4.69
CA SER A 356 -23.25 -7.33 -5.78
C SER A 356 -22.14 -8.02 -6.58
N GLN A 357 -21.23 -8.72 -5.92
CA GLN A 357 -20.23 -9.56 -6.58
C GLN A 357 -20.88 -10.67 -7.42
N ALA A 358 -21.90 -11.36 -6.89
CA ALA A 358 -22.67 -12.37 -7.63
C ALA A 358 -23.42 -11.77 -8.84
N ALA A 359 -23.77 -10.47 -8.79
CA ALA A 359 -24.31 -9.72 -9.92
C ALA A 359 -23.21 -9.21 -10.89
N GLY A 360 -21.95 -9.57 -10.69
CA GLY A 360 -20.81 -9.24 -11.56
C GLY A 360 -20.15 -7.90 -11.26
N LYS A 361 -20.46 -7.24 -10.14
CA LYS A 361 -19.76 -6.02 -9.71
C LYS A 361 -18.31 -6.34 -9.30
N LYS A 362 -17.36 -5.50 -9.71
CA LYS A 362 -15.93 -5.68 -9.51
C LYS A 362 -15.25 -4.36 -9.18
N GLN A 363 -14.10 -4.44 -8.51
CA GLN A 363 -13.22 -3.30 -8.22
C GLN A 363 -11.89 -3.49 -8.94
N GLU A 364 -11.85 -3.10 -10.20
CA GLU A 364 -10.69 -3.37 -11.06
C GLU A 364 -10.16 -2.11 -11.77
N ASN A 365 -10.81 -0.96 -11.58
CA ASN A 365 -10.46 0.26 -12.29
C ASN A 365 -9.41 1.09 -11.51
N LEU A 366 -8.46 1.67 -12.24
CA LEU A 366 -7.50 2.64 -11.75
C LEU A 366 -7.58 3.90 -12.61
N SER A 367 -7.57 5.07 -11.98
CA SER A 367 -7.50 6.35 -12.67
C SER A 367 -6.15 6.57 -13.36
N SER A 368 -6.07 7.55 -14.25
CA SER A 368 -4.80 7.88 -14.93
C SER A 368 -3.73 8.36 -13.95
N GLU A 369 -4.12 9.11 -12.92
CA GLU A 369 -3.18 9.58 -11.88
C GLU A 369 -2.74 8.44 -10.95
N GLN A 370 -3.61 7.48 -10.63
CA GLN A 370 -3.23 6.24 -9.93
C GLN A 370 -2.23 5.42 -10.77
N GLN A 371 -2.49 5.24 -12.06
CA GLN A 371 -1.56 4.56 -12.98
C GLN A 371 -0.21 5.30 -13.06
N TYR A 372 -0.22 6.64 -13.03
CA TYR A 372 0.99 7.45 -13.00
C TYR A 372 1.84 7.10 -11.76
N ILE A 373 1.25 7.11 -10.57
CA ILE A 373 1.97 6.79 -9.32
C ILE A 373 2.60 5.39 -9.40
N LEU A 374 1.85 4.41 -9.87
CA LEU A 374 2.32 3.02 -9.99
C LEU A 374 3.48 2.90 -10.99
N LYS A 375 3.41 3.57 -12.13
CA LYS A 375 4.49 3.59 -13.14
C LYS A 375 5.75 4.28 -12.62
N TYR A 376 5.57 5.30 -11.80
CA TYR A 376 6.67 6.04 -11.17
C TYR A 376 7.16 5.40 -9.86
N SER A 377 6.56 4.31 -9.41
CA SER A 377 7.04 3.61 -8.20
C SER A 377 8.54 3.31 -8.30
N PRO A 378 9.33 3.58 -7.24
CA PRO A 378 10.78 3.34 -7.24
C PRO A 378 11.17 1.92 -7.63
N ILE A 379 10.37 0.91 -7.26
CA ILE A 379 10.66 -0.51 -7.53
C ILE A 379 10.22 -0.97 -8.93
N ALA A 380 9.45 -0.16 -9.66
CA ALA A 380 9.00 -0.47 -11.01
C ALA A 380 10.16 -0.38 -12.03
N LYS A 381 10.14 -1.26 -13.03
CA LYS A 381 11.15 -1.34 -14.10
C LYS A 381 10.54 -0.98 -15.44
#